data_0b94e9bdce01ea718faba6cb852f2b68
#
_entry.id   0b94e9bdce01ea718faba6cb852f2b68
#
_cell.length_a   1.000
_cell.length_b   1.000
_cell.length_c   1.000
_cell.angle_alpha   90.00
_cell.angle_beta   90.00
_cell.angle_gamma   90.00
#
_symmetry.space_group_name_H-M   'P 1'
#
loop_
_entity.id
_entity.type
_entity.pdbx_description
1 polymer ?
#
loop_
_entity_poly.entity_id
_entity_poly.type
_entity_poly.pdbx_seq_one_letter_code
_entity_poly.pdbx_strand_id
1 'polypeptide(L)'
;ENASFQIPLGAKVALTGGNGIGKTTLIQMILNHEEGISISPKAKIGYFAQNGYKYNSNQNVMEFMQKDCDYNISEIRSVLASMGFKQNDIGKSLSVLSGGEIIKLLLAKMLMGRYNILIMDEPSNFLDIPSLEALEILMKEYTGTIVFITHDKRLLENVADVVYEIRDKKINLKH
;
A
#
# COMPACT_ATOMS: atom_id res chain seq x y z
N GLU A 1 7.01 -24.77 -5.98
CA GLU A 1 8.32 -25.34 -5.59
C GLU A 1 8.89 -24.51 -4.46
N ASN A 2 9.31 -25.15 -3.40
CA ASN A 2 9.63 -24.71 -2.04
C ASN A 2 10.44 -23.41 -1.92
N ALA A 3 9.77 -22.26 -2.03
CA ALA A 3 10.32 -21.00 -1.59
C ALA A 3 9.87 -20.78 -0.15
N SER A 4 10.81 -20.60 0.78
CA SER A 4 10.50 -20.30 2.18
C SER A 4 11.07 -18.94 2.55
N PHE A 5 10.23 -18.05 3.06
CA PHE A 5 10.64 -16.75 3.58
C PHE A 5 9.71 -16.34 4.72
N GLN A 6 10.17 -15.44 5.54
CA GLN A 6 9.41 -14.92 6.67
C GLN A 6 9.27 -13.41 6.56
N ILE A 7 8.10 -12.91 6.95
CA ILE A 7 7.81 -11.47 7.03
C ILE A 7 7.79 -11.09 8.51
N PRO A 8 8.80 -10.36 9.01
CA PRO A 8 8.82 -9.92 10.40
C PRO A 8 7.69 -8.93 10.69
N LEU A 9 7.13 -9.00 11.89
CA LEU A 9 6.12 -8.04 12.34
C LEU A 9 6.71 -6.63 12.39
N GLY A 10 5.96 -5.67 11.85
CA GLY A 10 6.35 -4.25 11.79
C GLY A 10 7.33 -3.91 10.67
N ALA A 11 7.90 -4.91 9.98
CA ALA A 11 8.85 -4.66 8.90
C ALA A 11 8.18 -4.16 7.60
N LYS A 12 8.94 -3.36 6.85
CA LYS A 12 8.63 -2.93 5.48
C LYS A 12 9.40 -3.85 4.52
N VAL A 13 8.70 -4.79 3.94
CA VAL A 13 9.27 -5.84 3.10
C VAL A 13 8.99 -5.54 1.64
N ALA A 14 10.03 -5.32 0.86
CA ALA A 14 9.92 -5.13 -0.57
C ALA A 14 10.09 -6.46 -1.32
N LEU A 15 9.25 -6.69 -2.31
CA LEU A 15 9.34 -7.78 -3.27
C LEU A 15 9.75 -7.23 -4.63
N THR A 16 10.89 -7.68 -5.14
CA THR A 16 11.43 -7.27 -6.44
C THR A 16 11.53 -8.46 -7.39
N GLY A 17 11.79 -8.19 -8.65
CA GLY A 17 11.95 -9.23 -9.69
C GLY A 17 11.36 -8.80 -11.02
N GLY A 18 11.71 -9.48 -12.10
CA GLY A 18 11.23 -9.18 -13.45
C GLY A 18 9.70 -9.20 -13.59
N ASN A 19 9.21 -8.56 -14.64
CA ASN A 19 7.78 -8.60 -14.94
C ASN A 19 7.35 -10.04 -15.30
N GLY A 20 6.16 -10.45 -14.83
CA GLY A 20 5.63 -11.79 -15.07
C GLY A 20 6.29 -12.91 -14.26
N ILE A 21 7.23 -12.62 -13.36
CA ILE A 21 7.95 -13.62 -12.56
C ILE A 21 7.08 -14.26 -11.45
N GLY A 22 5.88 -13.72 -11.19
CA GLY A 22 4.96 -14.25 -10.19
C GLY A 22 4.83 -13.45 -8.89
N LYS A 23 5.28 -12.17 -8.86
CA LYS A 23 5.15 -11.31 -7.67
C LYS A 23 3.68 -11.14 -7.24
N THR A 24 2.81 -10.74 -8.17
CA THR A 24 1.37 -10.59 -7.90
C THR A 24 0.72 -11.94 -7.58
N THR A 25 1.17 -13.04 -8.22
CA THR A 25 0.71 -14.38 -7.89
C THR A 25 1.02 -14.74 -6.44
N LEU A 26 2.25 -14.46 -5.97
CA LEU A 26 2.63 -14.68 -4.57
C LEU A 26 1.74 -13.89 -3.61
N ILE A 27 1.45 -12.62 -3.94
CA ILE A 27 0.50 -11.82 -3.15
C ILE A 27 -0.89 -12.48 -3.11
N GLN A 28 -1.39 -12.94 -4.24
CA GLN A 28 -2.70 -13.61 -4.30
C GLN A 28 -2.72 -14.90 -3.47
N MET A 29 -1.65 -15.69 -3.50
CA MET A 29 -1.51 -16.88 -2.64
C MET A 29 -1.58 -16.50 -1.15
N ILE A 30 -0.91 -15.42 -0.75
CA ILE A 30 -0.97 -14.90 0.63
C ILE A 30 -2.40 -14.48 1.00
N LEU A 31 -3.06 -13.72 0.14
CA LEU A 31 -4.41 -13.22 0.38
C LEU A 31 -5.45 -14.35 0.45
N ASN A 32 -5.25 -15.40 -0.33
CA ASN A 32 -6.14 -16.57 -0.39
C ASN A 32 -5.82 -17.62 0.67
N HIS A 33 -4.81 -17.42 1.52
CA HIS A 33 -4.37 -18.38 2.54
C HIS A 33 -4.06 -19.78 1.94
N GLU A 34 -3.35 -19.80 0.80
CA GLU A 34 -3.05 -21.06 0.12
C GLU A 34 -2.17 -21.99 0.98
N GLU A 35 -2.20 -23.28 0.67
CA GLU A 35 -1.45 -24.31 1.40
C GLU A 35 0.04 -23.95 1.49
N GLY A 36 0.62 -24.11 2.67
CA GLY A 36 2.01 -23.73 2.96
C GLY A 36 2.21 -22.29 3.44
N ILE A 37 1.15 -21.46 3.45
CA ILE A 37 1.21 -20.09 3.95
C ILE A 37 0.59 -20.01 5.35
N SER A 38 1.41 -19.58 6.32
CA SER A 38 0.95 -19.37 7.69
C SER A 38 0.83 -17.88 7.98
N ILE A 39 -0.38 -17.44 8.34
CA ILE A 39 -0.68 -16.05 8.69
C ILE A 39 -1.26 -16.02 10.10
N SER A 40 -0.84 -15.04 10.90
CA SER A 40 -1.37 -14.84 12.25
C SER A 40 -2.90 -14.70 12.22
N PRO A 41 -3.64 -15.37 13.12
CA PRO A 41 -5.10 -15.19 13.23
C PRO A 41 -5.53 -13.75 13.57
N LYS A 42 -4.61 -12.93 14.08
CA LYS A 42 -4.84 -11.51 14.38
C LYS A 42 -4.56 -10.59 13.21
N ALA A 43 -4.16 -11.13 12.06
CA ALA A 43 -3.88 -10.34 10.86
C ALA A 43 -5.15 -9.68 10.33
N LYS A 44 -5.06 -8.37 10.12
CA LYS A 44 -6.06 -7.56 9.40
C LYS A 44 -5.36 -6.99 8.19
N ILE A 45 -5.56 -7.64 7.05
CA ILE A 45 -4.83 -7.34 5.82
C ILE A 45 -5.60 -6.31 5.00
N GLY A 46 -4.93 -5.20 4.64
CA GLY A 46 -5.36 -4.27 3.60
C GLY A 46 -4.58 -4.57 2.32
N TYR A 47 -5.26 -4.61 1.17
CA TYR A 47 -4.62 -4.86 -0.11
C TYR A 47 -4.86 -3.71 -1.09
N PHE A 48 -3.78 -3.18 -1.63
CA PHE A 48 -3.78 -2.20 -2.71
C PHE A 48 -3.29 -2.87 -4.00
N ALA A 49 -4.22 -3.07 -4.95
CA ALA A 49 -3.92 -3.69 -6.24
C ALA A 49 -3.44 -2.65 -7.26
N GLN A 50 -2.63 -3.09 -8.22
CA GLN A 50 -2.11 -2.25 -9.31
C GLN A 50 -3.22 -1.69 -10.23
N ASN A 51 -4.39 -2.33 -10.30
CA ASN A 51 -5.42 -2.00 -11.28
C ASN A 51 -6.29 -0.81 -10.86
N GLY A 52 -6.60 0.02 -11.87
CA GLY A 52 -7.31 1.28 -11.74
C GLY A 52 -8.65 1.17 -10.99
N TYR A 53 -8.79 2.02 -10.00
CA TYR A 53 -9.99 2.14 -9.20
C TYR A 53 -10.91 3.20 -9.81
N LYS A 54 -12.18 2.84 -9.97
CA LYS A 54 -13.24 3.81 -10.28
C LYS A 54 -14.27 3.74 -9.17
N TYR A 55 -14.57 4.88 -8.59
CA TYR A 55 -15.60 5.00 -7.58
C TYR A 55 -16.81 5.74 -8.14
N ASN A 56 -17.93 5.02 -8.29
CA ASN A 56 -19.24 5.60 -8.57
C ASN A 56 -19.98 5.84 -7.24
N SER A 57 -19.45 6.73 -6.41
CA SER A 57 -20.04 7.06 -5.12
C SER A 57 -20.20 8.57 -4.98
N ASN A 58 -21.36 9.00 -4.50
CA ASN A 58 -21.62 10.39 -4.14
C ASN A 58 -21.01 10.78 -2.78
N GLN A 59 -20.40 9.83 -2.08
CA GLN A 59 -19.66 10.07 -0.84
C GLN A 59 -18.53 11.06 -1.09
N ASN A 60 -18.32 12.02 -0.20
CA ASN A 60 -17.21 12.95 -0.33
C ASN A 60 -15.90 12.38 0.23
N VAL A 61 -14.78 13.03 -0.10
CA VAL A 61 -13.43 12.60 0.30
C VAL A 61 -13.32 12.46 1.82
N MET A 62 -13.83 13.43 2.59
CA MET A 62 -13.73 13.38 4.06
C MET A 62 -14.56 12.24 4.65
N GLU A 63 -15.80 12.06 4.22
CA GLU A 63 -16.66 10.96 4.66
C GLU A 63 -16.03 9.60 4.36
N PHE A 64 -15.43 9.46 3.17
CA PHE A 64 -14.71 8.26 2.79
C PHE A 64 -13.53 7.99 3.72
N MET A 65 -12.73 9.00 4.03
CA MET A 65 -11.57 8.86 4.92
C MET A 65 -11.95 8.53 6.37
N GLN A 66 -13.02 9.12 6.89
CA GLN A 66 -13.46 8.90 8.28
C GLN A 66 -14.04 7.49 8.51
N LYS A 67 -14.53 6.84 7.48
CA LYS A 67 -15.07 5.49 7.61
C LYS A 67 -13.95 4.51 8.03
N ASP A 68 -14.18 3.73 9.09
CA ASP A 68 -13.24 2.73 9.62
C ASP A 68 -11.82 3.29 9.91
N CYS A 69 -11.76 4.53 10.42
CA CYS A 69 -10.54 5.26 10.73
C CYS A 69 -10.59 5.74 12.20
N ASP A 70 -9.48 5.59 12.91
CA ASP A 70 -9.36 6.01 14.33
C ASP A 70 -8.73 7.40 14.48
N TYR A 71 -8.27 8.01 13.38
CA TYR A 71 -7.66 9.33 13.35
C TYR A 71 -8.70 10.45 13.38
N ASN A 72 -8.36 11.57 14.01
CA ASN A 72 -9.23 12.74 14.03
C ASN A 72 -9.22 13.50 12.69
N ILE A 73 -10.17 14.43 12.54
CA ILE A 73 -10.33 15.22 11.30
C ILE A 73 -9.05 16.01 10.94
N SER A 74 -8.33 16.53 11.92
CA SER A 74 -7.11 17.31 11.69
C SER A 74 -6.00 16.44 11.12
N GLU A 75 -5.81 15.24 11.66
CA GLU A 75 -4.83 14.26 11.17
C GLU A 75 -5.18 13.80 9.75
N ILE A 76 -6.45 13.50 9.48
CA ILE A 76 -6.91 13.14 8.13
C ILE A 76 -6.62 14.28 7.13
N ARG A 77 -6.92 15.53 7.50
CA ARG A 77 -6.63 16.69 6.65
C ARG A 77 -5.13 16.86 6.39
N SER A 78 -4.30 16.63 7.40
CA SER A 78 -2.85 16.72 7.27
C SER A 78 -2.31 15.68 6.26
N VAL A 79 -2.74 14.43 6.38
CA VAL A 79 -2.37 13.37 5.45
C VAL A 79 -2.88 13.65 4.04
N LEU A 80 -4.14 14.08 3.88
CA LEU A 80 -4.68 14.46 2.58
C LEU A 80 -3.89 15.61 1.93
N ALA A 81 -3.53 16.62 2.72
CA ALA A 81 -2.74 17.75 2.24
C ALA A 81 -1.34 17.30 1.78
N SER A 82 -0.67 16.42 2.51
CA SER A 82 0.62 15.85 2.11
C SER A 82 0.53 15.04 0.80
N MET A 83 -0.61 14.39 0.56
CA MET A 83 -0.92 13.69 -0.69
C MET A 83 -1.40 14.61 -1.83
N GLY A 84 -1.37 15.94 -1.61
CA GLY A 84 -1.68 16.95 -2.62
C GLY A 84 -3.14 17.37 -2.73
N PHE A 85 -4.02 16.94 -1.81
CA PHE A 85 -5.41 17.41 -1.76
C PHE A 85 -5.49 18.81 -1.15
N LYS A 86 -6.15 19.73 -1.85
CA LYS A 86 -6.41 21.09 -1.35
C LYS A 86 -7.66 21.10 -0.47
N GLN A 87 -7.84 22.18 0.31
CA GLN A 87 -9.01 22.35 1.17
C GLN A 87 -10.35 22.18 0.41
N ASN A 88 -10.41 22.66 -0.83
CA ASN A 88 -11.62 22.57 -1.66
C ASN A 88 -11.86 21.15 -2.21
N ASP A 89 -10.85 20.27 -2.20
CA ASP A 89 -10.97 18.91 -2.71
C ASP A 89 -11.61 17.97 -1.68
N ILE A 90 -11.50 18.30 -0.41
CA ILE A 90 -11.97 17.47 0.71
C ILE A 90 -13.49 17.27 0.70
N GLY A 91 -14.23 18.26 0.20
CA GLY A 91 -15.69 18.19 0.04
C GLY A 91 -16.17 17.62 -1.30
N LYS A 92 -15.26 17.32 -2.24
CA LYS A 92 -15.63 16.76 -3.55
C LYS A 92 -16.14 15.32 -3.41
N SER A 93 -17.12 14.97 -4.26
CA SER A 93 -17.55 13.58 -4.44
C SER A 93 -16.42 12.75 -5.03
N LEU A 94 -16.33 11.48 -4.63
CA LEU A 94 -15.35 10.54 -5.21
C LEU A 94 -15.53 10.35 -6.71
N SER A 95 -16.76 10.51 -7.22
CA SER A 95 -17.08 10.34 -8.65
C SER A 95 -16.44 11.39 -9.56
N VAL A 96 -16.01 12.55 -9.02
CA VAL A 96 -15.39 13.64 -9.80
C VAL A 96 -13.86 13.67 -9.68
N LEU A 97 -13.28 12.78 -8.89
CA LEU A 97 -11.83 12.68 -8.75
C LEU A 97 -11.21 12.04 -9.99
N SER A 98 -10.03 12.52 -10.36
CA SER A 98 -9.19 11.88 -11.37
C SER A 98 -8.68 10.52 -10.88
N GLY A 99 -8.24 9.66 -11.80
CA GLY A 99 -7.67 8.35 -11.44
C GLY A 99 -6.47 8.47 -10.50
N GLY A 100 -5.60 9.47 -10.71
CA GLY A 100 -4.46 9.73 -9.82
C GLY A 100 -4.88 10.19 -8.42
N GLU A 101 -5.90 11.06 -8.31
CA GLU A 101 -6.45 11.48 -7.02
C GLU A 101 -7.09 10.31 -6.26
N ILE A 102 -7.80 9.41 -6.96
CA ILE A 102 -8.34 8.19 -6.36
C ILE A 102 -7.22 7.31 -5.79
N ILE A 103 -6.12 7.11 -6.54
CA ILE A 103 -4.99 6.31 -6.07
C ILE A 103 -4.38 6.92 -4.80
N LYS A 104 -4.13 8.23 -4.78
CA LYS A 104 -3.63 8.96 -3.61
C LYS A 104 -4.56 8.82 -2.40
N LEU A 105 -5.86 8.96 -2.62
CA LEU A 105 -6.88 8.82 -1.58
C LEU A 105 -6.91 7.42 -1.00
N LEU A 106 -6.84 6.38 -1.83
CA LEU A 106 -6.83 5.00 -1.40
C LEU A 106 -5.58 4.65 -0.59
N LEU A 107 -4.40 5.11 -1.02
CA LEU A 107 -3.16 4.92 -0.27
C LEU A 107 -3.24 5.58 1.10
N ALA A 108 -3.70 6.84 1.17
CA ALA A 108 -3.94 7.53 2.44
C ALA A 108 -4.94 6.75 3.32
N LYS A 109 -6.05 6.30 2.75
CA LYS A 109 -7.07 5.52 3.46
C LYS A 109 -6.53 4.22 4.03
N MET A 110 -5.69 3.52 3.29
CA MET A 110 -5.08 2.26 3.75
C MET A 110 -4.10 2.49 4.90
N LEU A 111 -3.23 3.49 4.78
CA LEU A 111 -2.23 3.80 5.80
C LEU A 111 -2.86 4.32 7.09
N MET A 112 -4.04 4.96 7.02
CA MET A 112 -4.80 5.42 8.16
C MET A 112 -5.90 4.44 8.63
N GLY A 113 -6.08 3.33 7.94
CA GLY A 113 -7.12 2.33 8.24
C GLY A 113 -6.74 1.40 9.40
N ARG A 114 -7.72 0.60 9.82
CA ARG A 114 -7.58 -0.38 10.93
C ARG A 114 -6.92 -1.69 10.47
N TYR A 115 -5.88 -1.60 9.69
CA TYR A 115 -5.09 -2.75 9.25
C TYR A 115 -3.82 -2.86 10.12
N ASN A 116 -3.27 -4.07 10.23
CA ASN A 116 -1.96 -4.29 10.84
C ASN A 116 -0.96 -4.93 9.85
N ILE A 117 -1.46 -5.33 8.68
CA ILE A 117 -0.64 -5.74 7.53
C ILE A 117 -1.19 -5.03 6.30
N LEU A 118 -0.32 -4.36 5.57
CA LEU A 118 -0.64 -3.77 4.27
C LEU A 118 0.13 -4.51 3.18
N ILE A 119 -0.57 -4.84 2.11
CA ILE A 119 0.02 -5.40 0.89
C ILE A 119 -0.23 -4.41 -0.23
N MET A 120 0.83 -3.96 -0.90
CA MET A 120 0.75 -2.94 -1.94
C MET A 120 1.44 -3.41 -3.22
N ASP A 121 0.72 -3.41 -4.32
CA ASP A 121 1.25 -3.76 -5.65
C ASP A 121 1.52 -2.50 -6.45
N GLU A 122 2.80 -2.14 -6.62
CA GLU A 122 3.30 -0.94 -7.33
C GLU A 122 2.66 0.38 -6.85
N PRO A 123 2.75 0.71 -5.53
CA PRO A 123 2.06 1.87 -4.96
C PRO A 123 2.58 3.23 -5.46
N SER A 124 3.78 3.29 -6.02
CA SER A 124 4.36 4.50 -6.61
C SER A 124 3.81 4.84 -8.00
N ASN A 125 3.16 3.89 -8.67
CA ASN A 125 2.63 4.13 -10.00
C ASN A 125 1.58 5.24 -9.99
N PHE A 126 1.67 6.13 -10.97
CA PHE A 126 0.77 7.27 -11.16
C PHE A 126 0.85 8.38 -10.08
N LEU A 127 1.86 8.34 -9.19
CA LEU A 127 2.13 9.42 -8.25
C LEU A 127 3.09 10.46 -8.83
N ASP A 128 2.81 11.73 -8.57
CA ASP A 128 3.78 12.80 -8.76
C ASP A 128 4.84 12.77 -7.65
N ILE A 129 5.95 13.47 -7.85
CA ILE A 129 7.08 13.47 -6.91
C ILE A 129 6.67 13.88 -5.49
N PRO A 130 5.91 14.97 -5.26
CA PRO A 130 5.48 15.33 -3.91
C PRO A 130 4.62 14.26 -3.23
N SER A 131 3.72 13.59 -3.98
CA SER A 131 2.89 12.53 -3.43
C SER A 131 3.68 11.26 -3.14
N LEU A 132 4.71 10.97 -3.93
CA LEU A 132 5.62 9.87 -3.67
C LEU A 132 6.42 10.12 -2.37
N GLU A 133 6.92 11.34 -2.17
CA GLU A 133 7.60 11.74 -0.92
C GLU A 133 6.69 11.61 0.30
N ALA A 134 5.44 12.04 0.17
CA ALA A 134 4.44 11.85 1.22
C ALA A 134 4.17 10.37 1.50
N LEU A 135 4.05 9.55 0.46
CA LEU A 135 3.88 8.09 0.60
C LEU A 135 5.06 7.45 1.33
N GLU A 136 6.31 7.82 0.98
CA GLU A 136 7.52 7.33 1.66
C GLU A 136 7.46 7.61 3.17
N ILE A 137 7.10 8.83 3.57
CA ILE A 137 6.98 9.23 4.98
C ILE A 137 5.90 8.41 5.68
N LEU A 138 4.71 8.34 5.09
CA LEU A 138 3.57 7.61 5.65
C LEU A 138 3.86 6.10 5.81
N MET A 139 4.55 5.50 4.83
CA MET A 139 4.95 4.10 4.92
C MET A 139 5.99 3.86 6.03
N LYS A 140 6.94 4.78 6.23
CA LYS A 140 7.92 4.70 7.33
C LYS A 140 7.26 4.82 8.71
N GLU A 141 6.33 5.75 8.85
CA GLU A 141 5.63 6.02 10.11
C GLU A 141 4.59 4.95 10.45
N TYR A 142 4.14 4.18 9.45
CA TYR A 142 3.17 3.13 9.69
C TYR A 142 3.74 2.06 10.63
N THR A 143 3.06 1.81 11.74
CA THR A 143 3.54 0.90 12.80
C THR A 143 3.34 -0.58 12.48
N GLY A 144 2.47 -0.91 11.52
CA GLY A 144 2.22 -2.28 11.09
C GLY A 144 3.22 -2.79 10.05
N THR A 145 3.03 -4.01 9.62
CA THR A 145 3.81 -4.64 8.56
C THR A 145 3.36 -4.16 7.19
N ILE A 146 4.31 -3.84 6.30
CA ILE A 146 4.02 -3.55 4.89
C ILE A 146 4.77 -4.55 4.02
N VAL A 147 4.07 -5.18 3.10
CA VAL A 147 4.65 -5.95 1.99
C VAL A 147 4.35 -5.21 0.70
N PHE A 148 5.35 -4.82 -0.05
CA PHE A 148 5.11 -4.06 -1.26
C PHE A 148 5.96 -4.53 -2.44
N ILE A 149 5.33 -4.58 -3.61
CA ILE A 149 6.01 -4.79 -4.88
C ILE A 149 6.37 -3.42 -5.42
N THR A 150 7.61 -3.22 -5.81
CA THR A 150 8.00 -2.00 -6.49
C THR A 150 9.26 -2.18 -7.36
N HIS A 151 9.36 -1.35 -8.39
CA HIS A 151 10.58 -1.12 -9.18
C HIS A 151 11.19 0.26 -8.87
N ASP A 152 10.54 1.04 -8.03
CA ASP A 152 11.01 2.37 -7.64
C ASP A 152 12.17 2.26 -6.65
N LYS A 153 13.34 2.76 -7.07
CA LYS A 153 14.57 2.72 -6.26
C LYS A 153 14.44 3.52 -4.97
N ARG A 154 13.70 4.63 -4.98
CA ARG A 154 13.51 5.48 -3.79
C ARG A 154 12.74 4.70 -2.71
N LEU A 155 11.66 4.02 -3.06
CA LEU A 155 10.93 3.18 -2.11
C LEU A 155 11.80 2.02 -1.59
N LEU A 156 12.62 1.41 -2.43
CA LEU A 156 13.54 0.35 -2.01
C LEU A 156 14.60 0.86 -1.04
N GLU A 157 15.21 2.01 -1.31
CA GLU A 157 16.30 2.58 -0.51
C GLU A 157 15.81 3.27 0.75
N ASN A 158 14.65 3.95 0.67
CA ASN A 158 14.16 4.79 1.76
C ASN A 158 13.17 4.10 2.69
N VAL A 159 12.45 3.09 2.24
CA VAL A 159 11.33 2.48 3.00
C VAL A 159 11.59 1.04 3.38
N ALA A 160 12.23 0.23 2.52
CA ALA A 160 12.37 -1.20 2.77
C ALA A 160 13.36 -1.50 3.90
N ASP A 161 12.91 -2.27 4.90
CA ASP A 161 13.78 -2.88 5.91
C ASP A 161 14.40 -4.18 5.37
N VAL A 162 13.65 -4.88 4.52
CA VAL A 162 14.01 -6.17 3.93
C VAL A 162 13.63 -6.19 2.46
N VAL A 163 14.53 -6.64 1.61
CA VAL A 163 14.29 -6.78 0.17
C VAL A 163 14.44 -8.23 -0.23
N TYR A 164 13.38 -8.82 -0.76
CA TYR A 164 13.40 -10.13 -1.40
C TYR A 164 13.35 -9.98 -2.92
N GLU A 165 14.21 -10.70 -3.61
CA GLU A 165 14.18 -10.80 -5.06
C GLU A 165 13.62 -12.14 -5.50
N ILE A 166 12.58 -12.10 -6.33
CA ILE A 166 12.04 -13.29 -6.99
C ILE A 166 12.77 -13.46 -8.31
N ARG A 167 13.55 -14.56 -8.40
CA ARG A 167 14.30 -14.94 -9.60
C ARG A 167 14.28 -16.45 -9.77
N ASP A 168 14.06 -16.93 -10.98
CA ASP A 168 14.07 -18.37 -11.32
C ASP A 168 13.17 -19.21 -10.40
N LYS A 169 11.96 -18.68 -10.08
CA LYS A 169 10.98 -19.29 -9.16
C LYS A 169 11.51 -19.49 -7.72
N LYS A 170 12.54 -18.78 -7.33
CA LYS A 170 13.08 -18.76 -5.97
C LYS A 170 12.94 -17.35 -5.39
N ILE A 171 12.83 -17.30 -4.05
CA ILE A 171 12.83 -16.05 -3.29
C ILE A 171 14.16 -15.96 -2.58
N ASN A 172 14.94 -14.92 -2.88
CA ASN A 172 16.26 -14.69 -2.32
C ASN A 172 16.26 -13.41 -1.50
N LEU A 173 16.82 -13.45 -0.31
CA LEU A 173 17.08 -12.25 0.47
C LEU A 173 18.20 -11.46 -0.23
N LYS A 174 17.94 -10.17 -0.50
CA LYS A 174 18.88 -9.29 -1.19
C LYS A 174 19.49 -8.27 -0.23
N HIS A 175 18.74 -7.85 0.77
CA HIS A 175 19.15 -6.84 1.75
C HIS A 175 18.30 -6.95 3.00
#